data_b3ad3ecce4525566414fde50f4495028
#
_entry.id   b3ad3ecce4525566414fde50f4495028
#
_cell.length_a   1.000
_cell.length_b   1.000
_cell.length_c   1.000
_cell.angle_alpha   90.00
_cell.angle_beta   90.00
_cell.angle_gamma   90.00
#
_symmetry.space_group_name_H-M   'P 1'
#
loop_
_entity.id
_entity.type
_entity.pdbx_description
1 polymer ?
#
loop_
_entity_poly.entity_id
_entity_poly.type
_entity_poly.pdbx_seq_one_letter_code
_entity_poly.pdbx_strand_id
1 'polypeptide(L)'
;MNSARSKVPDSTGIDPADLADLVARLRRAMRRAARRSSPDLELSVAQLELMTAIASMPSARSGELADSLHIAPNSVSTLTNDLVELGMIERCRGTADRRTVELNLTSRGRTSLAQWQATNEELISVALTSLTADDSRRIARALSSLRNFVEQLDAQADNL
;
A
#
# COMPACT_ATOMS: atom_id res chain seq x y z
N MET A 1 -33.49 12.33 -14.72
CA MET A 1 -33.34 13.31 -13.62
C MET A 1 -31.87 13.37 -13.28
N ASN A 2 -31.21 14.41 -13.76
CA ASN A 2 -29.77 14.61 -13.71
C ASN A 2 -29.44 15.30 -12.39
N SER A 3 -28.91 14.57 -11.42
CA SER A 3 -28.50 15.14 -10.13
C SER A 3 -27.17 15.85 -10.32
N ALA A 4 -27.23 17.15 -10.58
CA ALA A 4 -26.06 18.02 -10.59
C ALA A 4 -25.45 17.99 -9.17
N ARG A 5 -24.33 17.28 -9.01
CA ARG A 5 -23.49 17.44 -7.81
C ARG A 5 -23.05 18.89 -7.76
N SER A 6 -23.53 19.59 -6.75
CA SER A 6 -23.15 20.95 -6.43
C SER A 6 -21.64 21.00 -6.26
N LYS A 7 -20.95 21.68 -7.16
CA LYS A 7 -19.51 21.94 -7.09
C LYS A 7 -19.30 22.98 -5.99
N VAL A 8 -18.96 22.55 -4.80
CA VAL A 8 -18.45 23.44 -3.75
C VAL A 8 -17.18 24.08 -4.32
N PRO A 9 -17.08 25.41 -4.38
CA PRO A 9 -15.85 26.05 -4.85
C PRO A 9 -14.73 25.74 -3.86
N ASP A 10 -13.76 24.94 -4.30
CA ASP A 10 -12.63 24.56 -3.51
C ASP A 10 -11.68 25.75 -3.36
N SER A 11 -11.49 26.21 -2.13
CA SER A 11 -10.56 27.28 -1.78
C SER A 11 -9.08 26.89 -1.90
N THR A 12 -8.80 25.62 -2.24
CA THR A 12 -7.44 25.05 -2.30
C THR A 12 -6.77 25.19 -3.67
N GLY A 13 -7.54 25.49 -4.74
CA GLY A 13 -7.03 25.56 -6.09
C GLY A 13 -6.65 24.19 -6.71
N ILE A 14 -6.98 23.08 -6.04
CA ILE A 14 -6.77 21.71 -6.54
C ILE A 14 -8.13 21.14 -6.94
N ASP A 15 -8.27 20.67 -8.17
CA ASP A 15 -9.46 19.90 -8.57
C ASP A 15 -9.35 18.47 -8.01
N PRO A 16 -10.29 18.02 -7.17
CA PRO A 16 -10.29 16.67 -6.64
C PRO A 16 -10.30 15.59 -7.71
N ALA A 17 -10.91 15.85 -8.88
CA ALA A 17 -10.94 14.90 -9.98
C ALA A 17 -9.56 14.73 -10.62
N ASP A 18 -8.79 15.81 -10.79
CA ASP A 18 -7.42 15.75 -11.31
C ASP A 18 -6.50 14.98 -10.36
N LEU A 19 -6.64 15.22 -9.05
CA LEU A 19 -5.87 14.49 -8.05
C LEU A 19 -6.22 13.00 -8.04
N ALA A 20 -7.51 12.66 -8.13
CA ALA A 20 -7.97 11.27 -8.20
C ALA A 20 -7.43 10.54 -9.46
N ASP A 21 -7.41 11.20 -10.63
CA ASP A 21 -6.82 10.63 -11.84
C ASP A 21 -5.31 10.43 -11.69
N LEU A 22 -4.60 11.40 -11.11
CA LEU A 22 -3.16 11.29 -10.85
C LEU A 22 -2.85 10.09 -9.95
N VAL A 23 -3.60 9.92 -8.85
CA VAL A 23 -3.47 8.76 -7.94
C VAL A 23 -3.74 7.46 -8.69
N ALA A 24 -4.80 7.40 -9.52
CA ALA A 24 -5.10 6.20 -10.31
C ALA A 24 -3.99 5.87 -11.31
N ARG A 25 -3.37 6.87 -11.95
CA ARG A 25 -2.22 6.68 -12.84
C ARG A 25 -0.99 6.20 -12.09
N LEU A 26 -0.70 6.76 -10.92
CA LEU A 26 0.39 6.31 -10.05
C LEU A 26 0.20 4.84 -9.64
N ARG A 27 -0.99 4.47 -9.15
CA ARG A 27 -1.31 3.07 -8.82
C ARG A 27 -1.14 2.12 -10.01
N ARG A 28 -1.50 2.53 -11.23
CA ARG A 28 -1.27 1.73 -12.45
C ARG A 28 0.21 1.57 -12.76
N ALA A 29 1.02 2.61 -12.58
CA ALA A 29 2.47 2.55 -12.78
C ALA A 29 3.12 1.59 -11.78
N MET A 30 2.78 1.69 -10.50
CA MET A 30 3.28 0.80 -9.44
C MET A 30 2.91 -0.67 -9.66
N ARG A 31 1.67 -0.95 -10.09
CA ARG A 31 1.29 -2.33 -10.47
C ARG A 31 2.10 -2.88 -11.63
N ARG A 32 2.42 -2.06 -12.64
CA ARG A 32 3.30 -2.51 -13.74
C ARG A 32 4.72 -2.80 -13.25
N ALA A 33 5.23 -2.03 -12.30
CA ALA A 33 6.54 -2.27 -11.69
C ALA A 33 6.54 -3.58 -10.89
N ALA A 34 5.53 -3.81 -10.06
CA ALA A 34 5.38 -5.04 -9.27
C ALA A 34 5.42 -6.31 -10.14
N ARG A 35 4.73 -6.30 -11.30
CA ARG A 35 4.76 -7.42 -12.25
C ARG A 35 6.13 -7.67 -12.88
N ARG A 36 7.00 -6.67 -12.97
CA ARG A 36 8.35 -6.80 -13.55
C ARG A 36 9.36 -7.33 -12.54
N SER A 37 9.17 -7.01 -11.25
CA SER A 37 10.12 -7.42 -10.20
C SER A 37 10.02 -8.90 -9.82
N SER A 38 8.90 -9.56 -10.10
CA SER A 38 8.71 -10.97 -9.78
C SER A 38 7.88 -11.65 -10.88
N PRO A 39 8.47 -11.88 -12.08
CA PRO A 39 7.75 -12.48 -13.20
C PRO A 39 7.24 -13.90 -12.88
N ASP A 40 7.89 -14.62 -11.98
CA ASP A 40 7.52 -15.98 -11.56
C ASP A 40 6.52 -16.01 -10.38
N LEU A 41 6.28 -14.87 -9.75
CA LEU A 41 5.37 -14.71 -8.60
C LEU A 41 4.52 -13.45 -8.81
N GLU A 42 3.38 -13.64 -9.45
CA GLU A 42 2.39 -12.56 -9.61
C GLU A 42 1.71 -12.24 -8.26
N LEU A 43 2.46 -11.59 -7.34
CA LEU A 43 1.86 -11.06 -6.13
C LEU A 43 0.94 -9.87 -6.48
N SER A 44 -0.27 -9.92 -5.99
CA SER A 44 -1.21 -8.80 -6.11
C SER A 44 -0.78 -7.64 -5.21
N VAL A 45 -1.25 -6.43 -5.51
CA VAL A 45 -1.00 -5.25 -4.65
C VAL A 45 -1.48 -5.51 -3.22
N ALA A 46 -2.65 -6.12 -3.05
CA ALA A 46 -3.19 -6.44 -1.73
C ALA A 46 -2.32 -7.43 -0.95
N GLN A 47 -1.72 -8.42 -1.63
CA GLN A 47 -0.75 -9.34 -1.00
C GLN A 47 0.52 -8.61 -0.57
N LEU A 48 1.04 -7.69 -1.38
CA LEU A 48 2.21 -6.88 -1.04
C LEU A 48 1.92 -5.90 0.11
N GLU A 49 0.72 -5.31 0.14
CA GLU A 49 0.27 -4.46 1.25
C GLU A 49 0.19 -5.27 2.55
N LEU A 50 -0.39 -6.48 2.52
CA LEU A 50 -0.43 -7.37 3.69
C LEU A 50 0.98 -7.78 4.15
N MET A 51 1.88 -8.13 3.23
CA MET A 51 3.28 -8.45 3.56
C MET A 51 4.01 -7.24 4.17
N THR A 52 3.74 -6.03 3.68
CA THR A 52 4.30 -4.78 4.23
C THR A 52 3.79 -4.52 5.64
N ALA A 53 2.49 -4.72 5.89
CA ALA A 53 1.90 -4.59 7.21
C ALA A 53 2.50 -5.61 8.21
N ILE A 54 2.66 -6.87 7.80
CA ILE A 54 3.31 -7.90 8.61
C ILE A 54 4.77 -7.53 8.92
N ALA A 55 5.51 -6.96 7.97
CA ALA A 55 6.88 -6.53 8.18
C ALA A 55 7.00 -5.37 9.19
N SER A 56 6.02 -4.46 9.20
CA SER A 56 6.00 -3.28 10.09
C SER A 56 5.45 -3.59 11.49
N MET A 57 4.67 -4.67 11.63
CA MET A 57 4.05 -5.09 12.89
C MET A 57 4.46 -6.53 13.23
N PRO A 58 5.65 -6.76 13.80
CA PRO A 58 6.09 -8.08 14.21
C PRO A 58 5.07 -8.75 15.13
N SER A 59 4.79 -10.02 14.90
CA SER A 59 3.81 -10.80 15.67
C SER A 59 2.36 -10.34 15.56
N ALA A 60 2.02 -9.65 14.46
CA ALA A 60 0.66 -9.16 14.24
C ALA A 60 -0.34 -10.31 14.09
N ARG A 61 -1.53 -10.10 14.63
CA ARG A 61 -2.68 -11.00 14.48
C ARG A 61 -3.53 -10.58 13.28
N SER A 62 -4.26 -11.53 12.73
CA SER A 62 -5.12 -11.25 11.55
C SER A 62 -6.11 -10.10 11.79
N GLY A 63 -6.64 -9.91 13.01
CA GLY A 63 -7.51 -8.79 13.35
C GLY A 63 -6.78 -7.45 13.29
N GLU A 64 -5.60 -7.34 13.90
CA GLU A 64 -4.78 -6.13 13.89
C GLU A 64 -4.38 -5.73 12.46
N LEU A 65 -4.11 -6.73 11.61
CA LEU A 65 -3.82 -6.50 10.19
C LEU A 65 -5.06 -6.04 9.42
N ALA A 66 -6.24 -6.58 9.73
CA ALA A 66 -7.49 -6.16 9.12
C ALA A 66 -7.79 -4.68 9.44
N ASP A 67 -7.63 -4.30 10.71
CA ASP A 67 -7.81 -2.92 11.17
C ASP A 67 -6.78 -1.98 10.52
N SER A 68 -5.50 -2.37 10.52
CA SER A 68 -4.42 -1.56 9.93
C SER A 68 -4.55 -1.35 8.42
N LEU A 69 -5.10 -2.33 7.70
CA LEU A 69 -5.29 -2.27 6.25
C LEU A 69 -6.68 -1.80 5.83
N HIS A 70 -7.57 -1.52 6.79
CA HIS A 70 -8.98 -1.15 6.56
C HIS A 70 -9.70 -2.11 5.60
N ILE A 71 -9.49 -3.42 5.78
CA ILE A 71 -10.13 -4.46 4.97
C ILE A 71 -10.88 -5.47 5.85
N ALA A 72 -11.86 -6.14 5.26
CA ALA A 72 -12.65 -7.13 5.98
C ALA A 72 -11.75 -8.29 6.49
N PRO A 73 -11.98 -8.83 7.72
CA PRO A 73 -11.22 -9.96 8.26
C PRO A 73 -11.19 -11.19 7.34
N ASN A 74 -12.27 -11.43 6.59
CA ASN A 74 -12.33 -12.51 5.60
C ASN A 74 -11.34 -12.28 4.44
N SER A 75 -11.12 -11.03 4.03
CA SER A 75 -10.14 -10.69 3.00
C SER A 75 -8.71 -10.96 3.48
N VAL A 76 -8.39 -10.58 4.75
CA VAL A 76 -7.10 -10.92 5.36
C VAL A 76 -6.90 -12.42 5.41
N SER A 77 -7.93 -13.18 5.77
CA SER A 77 -7.85 -14.64 5.84
C SER A 77 -7.55 -15.27 4.47
N THR A 78 -8.20 -14.79 3.41
CA THR A 78 -7.95 -15.24 2.04
C THR A 78 -6.54 -14.92 1.60
N LEU A 79 -6.12 -13.65 1.72
CA LEU A 79 -4.76 -13.21 1.38
C LEU A 79 -3.68 -13.96 2.17
N THR A 80 -3.95 -14.22 3.47
CA THR A 80 -3.05 -15.00 4.32
C THR A 80 -2.91 -16.44 3.83
N ASN A 81 -4.01 -17.10 3.45
CA ASN A 81 -3.95 -18.46 2.91
C ASN A 81 -3.12 -18.52 1.64
N ASP A 82 -3.39 -17.63 0.68
CA ASP A 82 -2.64 -17.54 -0.57
C ASP A 82 -1.15 -17.33 -0.33
N LEU A 83 -0.79 -16.41 0.58
CA LEU A 83 0.62 -16.11 0.90
C LEU A 83 1.32 -17.25 1.67
N VAL A 84 0.59 -18.02 2.47
CA VAL A 84 1.13 -19.25 3.10
C VAL A 84 1.38 -20.31 2.05
N GLU A 85 0.45 -20.54 1.10
CA GLU A 85 0.64 -21.49 -0.01
C GLU A 85 1.83 -21.10 -0.89
N LEU A 86 2.03 -19.81 -1.13
CA LEU A 86 3.19 -19.29 -1.86
C LEU A 86 4.49 -19.33 -1.04
N GLY A 87 4.44 -19.70 0.24
CA GLY A 87 5.59 -19.73 1.14
C GLY A 87 6.17 -18.36 1.47
N MET A 88 5.36 -17.29 1.37
CA MET A 88 5.76 -15.92 1.66
C MET A 88 5.62 -15.58 3.13
N ILE A 89 4.60 -16.11 3.78
CA ILE A 89 4.35 -15.94 5.21
C ILE A 89 4.19 -17.30 5.89
N GLU A 90 4.35 -17.30 7.18
CA GLU A 90 4.13 -18.47 8.06
C GLU A 90 3.25 -18.09 9.25
N ARG A 91 2.52 -19.09 9.75
CA ARG A 91 1.72 -18.97 10.96
C ARG A 91 2.54 -19.52 12.13
N CYS A 92 2.77 -18.67 13.11
CA CYS A 92 3.46 -19.04 14.34
C CYS A 92 2.48 -19.03 15.52
N ARG A 93 2.75 -19.85 16.54
CA ARG A 93 2.04 -19.72 17.81
C ARG A 93 2.55 -18.49 18.53
N GLY A 94 1.63 -17.71 19.08
CA GLY A 94 1.98 -16.51 19.81
C GLY A 94 2.95 -16.80 20.96
N THR A 95 3.92 -15.93 21.13
CA THR A 95 4.95 -16.05 22.17
C THR A 95 4.41 -15.72 23.55
N ALA A 96 3.50 -14.75 23.65
CA ALA A 96 2.85 -14.32 24.90
C ALA A 96 1.63 -15.19 25.27
N ASP A 97 0.84 -15.63 24.27
CA ASP A 97 -0.28 -16.54 24.46
C ASP A 97 -0.29 -17.57 23.32
N ARG A 98 -0.02 -18.83 23.68
CA ARG A 98 0.00 -19.96 22.75
C ARG A 98 -1.32 -20.26 22.05
N ARG A 99 -2.42 -19.63 22.47
CA ARG A 99 -3.75 -19.73 21.82
C ARG A 99 -3.88 -18.79 20.63
N THR A 100 -3.00 -17.81 20.50
CA THR A 100 -3.01 -16.85 19.41
C THR A 100 -2.13 -17.34 18.26
N VAL A 101 -2.55 -16.97 17.06
CA VAL A 101 -1.78 -17.20 15.83
C VAL A 101 -1.23 -15.86 15.37
N GLU A 102 0.09 -15.79 15.27
CA GLU A 102 0.85 -14.65 14.77
C GLU A 102 1.30 -14.94 13.34
N LEU A 103 1.35 -13.91 12.51
CA LEU A 103 1.79 -13.98 11.12
C LEU A 103 3.19 -13.37 10.99
N ASN A 104 4.09 -14.09 10.35
CA ASN A 104 5.46 -13.64 10.11
C ASN A 104 5.86 -13.85 8.65
N LEU A 105 6.71 -12.97 8.12
CA LEU A 105 7.32 -13.21 6.82
C LEU A 105 8.34 -14.35 6.92
N THR A 106 8.32 -15.26 5.96
CA THR A 106 9.41 -16.23 5.76
C THR A 106 10.66 -15.52 5.21
N SER A 107 11.79 -16.21 5.14
CA SER A 107 12.98 -15.68 4.47
C SER A 107 12.70 -15.34 3.00
N ARG A 108 11.93 -16.21 2.31
CA ARG A 108 11.48 -15.97 0.93
C ARG A 108 10.57 -14.73 0.84
N GLY A 109 9.62 -14.58 1.77
CA GLY A 109 8.73 -13.42 1.81
C GLY A 109 9.51 -12.12 2.02
N ARG A 110 10.47 -12.09 2.94
CA ARG A 110 11.33 -10.93 3.16
C ARG A 110 12.12 -10.55 1.92
N THR A 111 12.72 -11.54 1.25
CA THR A 111 13.48 -11.29 0.03
C THR A 111 12.59 -10.75 -1.10
N SER A 112 11.42 -11.35 -1.31
CA SER A 112 10.47 -10.90 -2.33
C SER A 112 9.94 -9.49 -2.07
N LEU A 113 9.61 -9.17 -0.81
CA LEU A 113 9.17 -7.82 -0.43
C LEU A 113 10.28 -6.79 -0.65
N ALA A 114 11.51 -7.08 -0.21
CA ALA A 114 12.66 -6.18 -0.39
C ALA A 114 12.95 -5.94 -1.88
N GLN A 115 12.89 -6.97 -2.70
CA GLN A 115 13.08 -6.84 -4.15
C GLN A 115 12.00 -5.97 -4.80
N TRP A 116 10.73 -6.15 -4.40
CA TRP A 116 9.63 -5.30 -4.87
C TRP A 116 9.82 -3.83 -4.44
N GLN A 117 10.22 -3.58 -3.19
CA GLN A 117 10.51 -2.24 -2.68
C GLN A 117 11.64 -1.58 -3.48
N ALA A 118 12.75 -2.28 -3.67
CA ALA A 118 13.90 -1.78 -4.45
C ALA A 118 13.51 -1.42 -5.88
N THR A 119 12.70 -2.27 -6.55
CA THR A 119 12.22 -1.97 -7.91
C THR A 119 11.33 -0.72 -7.97
N ASN A 120 10.48 -0.52 -6.97
CA ASN A 120 9.66 0.68 -6.90
C ASN A 120 10.50 1.94 -6.62
N GLU A 121 11.47 1.85 -5.73
CA GLU A 121 12.41 2.95 -5.45
C GLU A 121 13.21 3.33 -6.68
N GLU A 122 13.73 2.35 -7.42
CA GLU A 122 14.45 2.57 -8.67
C GLU A 122 13.56 3.25 -9.72
N LEU A 123 12.32 2.75 -9.90
CA LEU A 123 11.36 3.37 -10.83
C LEU A 123 11.09 4.83 -10.49
N ILE A 124 10.87 5.14 -9.22
CA ILE A 124 10.64 6.50 -8.73
C ILE A 124 11.90 7.35 -8.91
N SER A 125 13.08 6.81 -8.60
CA SER A 125 14.36 7.49 -8.76
C SER A 125 14.60 7.88 -10.22
N VAL A 126 14.44 6.95 -11.15
CA VAL A 126 14.56 7.20 -12.60
C VAL A 126 13.56 8.26 -13.06
N ALA A 127 12.31 8.19 -12.59
CA ALA A 127 11.32 9.21 -12.92
C ALA A 127 11.71 10.60 -12.40
N LEU A 128 12.22 10.69 -11.17
CA LEU A 128 12.66 11.95 -10.56
C LEU A 128 13.86 12.56 -11.31
N THR A 129 14.81 11.74 -11.79
CA THR A 129 15.96 12.25 -12.56
C THR A 129 15.55 12.79 -13.93
N SER A 130 14.40 12.38 -14.45
CA SER A 130 13.85 12.87 -15.73
C SER A 130 13.08 14.20 -15.59
N LEU A 131 12.88 14.70 -14.38
CA LEU A 131 12.20 15.97 -14.12
C LEU A 131 13.16 17.15 -14.17
N THR A 132 12.60 18.35 -14.36
CA THR A 132 13.36 19.58 -14.13
C THR A 132 13.74 19.71 -12.66
N ALA A 133 14.85 20.41 -12.37
CA ALA A 133 15.26 20.66 -10.98
C ALA A 133 14.19 21.46 -10.19
N ASP A 134 13.37 22.26 -10.88
CA ASP A 134 12.29 23.01 -10.25
C ASP A 134 11.13 22.09 -9.86
N ASP A 135 10.70 21.19 -10.75
CA ASP A 135 9.62 20.24 -10.46
C ASP A 135 10.03 19.28 -9.34
N SER A 136 11.28 18.80 -9.34
CA SER A 136 11.79 17.95 -8.26
C SER A 136 11.75 18.68 -6.90
N ARG A 137 12.13 19.97 -6.86
CA ARG A 137 12.01 20.80 -5.65
C ARG A 137 10.57 21.02 -5.20
N ARG A 138 9.64 21.22 -6.15
CA ARG A 138 8.20 21.36 -5.84
C ARG A 138 7.64 20.08 -5.23
N ILE A 139 7.95 18.93 -5.80
CA ILE A 139 7.56 17.63 -5.26
C ILE A 139 8.13 17.43 -3.86
N ALA A 140 9.43 17.69 -3.66
CA ALA A 140 10.07 17.55 -2.35
C ALA A 140 9.39 18.42 -1.27
N ARG A 141 9.01 19.66 -1.61
CA ARG A 141 8.28 20.54 -0.69
C ARG A 141 6.85 20.07 -0.40
N ALA A 142 6.22 19.40 -1.35
CA ALA A 142 4.85 18.91 -1.20
C ALA A 142 4.75 17.60 -0.38
N LEU A 143 5.84 16.88 -0.13
CA LEU A 143 5.81 15.57 0.52
C LEU A 143 5.16 15.57 1.90
N SER A 144 5.43 16.60 2.73
CA SER A 144 4.79 16.72 4.05
C SER A 144 3.28 16.94 3.93
N SER A 145 2.86 17.81 3.02
CA SER A 145 1.43 18.06 2.77
C SER A 145 0.73 16.82 2.20
N LEU A 146 1.40 16.06 1.35
CA LEU A 146 0.87 14.80 0.82
C LEU A 146 0.72 13.74 1.92
N ARG A 147 1.65 13.65 2.87
CA ARG A 147 1.50 12.75 4.03
C ARG A 147 0.27 13.13 4.86
N ASN A 148 0.14 14.39 5.23
CA ASN A 148 -1.02 14.86 5.98
C ASN A 148 -2.33 14.61 5.21
N PHE A 149 -2.31 14.76 3.88
CA PHE A 149 -3.48 14.45 3.04
C PHE A 149 -3.87 12.97 3.10
N VAL A 150 -2.88 12.06 3.05
CA VAL A 150 -3.12 10.61 3.18
C VAL A 150 -3.72 10.30 4.56
N GLU A 151 -3.15 10.84 5.65
CA GLU A 151 -3.68 10.67 7.00
C GLU A 151 -5.14 11.14 7.12
N GLN A 152 -5.50 12.25 6.45
CA GLN A 152 -6.89 12.73 6.43
C GLN A 152 -7.82 11.84 5.59
N LEU A 153 -7.31 11.24 4.51
CA LEU A 153 -8.09 10.26 3.74
C LEU A 153 -8.38 8.99 4.55
N ASP A 154 -7.38 8.49 5.27
CA ASP A 154 -7.53 7.30 6.12
C ASP A 154 -8.57 7.57 7.22
N ALA A 155 -8.45 8.70 7.93
CA ALA A 155 -9.42 9.09 8.96
C ALA A 155 -10.86 9.30 8.43
N GLN A 156 -11.04 9.68 7.16
CA GLN A 156 -12.36 9.82 6.56
C GLN A 156 -12.91 8.48 6.07
N ALA A 157 -12.05 7.57 5.60
CA ALA A 157 -12.47 6.23 5.18
C ALA A 157 -13.05 5.42 6.36
N ASP A 158 -12.55 5.64 7.57
CA ASP A 158 -13.06 4.99 8.80
C ASP A 158 -14.46 5.48 9.21
N ASN A 159 -14.91 6.62 8.70
CA ASN A 159 -16.20 7.23 9.04
C ASN A 159 -17.30 7.00 7.98
N LEU A 160 -17.01 6.26 6.91
CA LEU A 160 -17.95 5.92 5.83
C LEU A 160 -18.57 4.53 6.05
#